data_f4f8bb171555889889a81df01cf85d81
#
_entry.id   f4f8bb171555889889a81df01cf85d81
#
_cell.length_a   1.000
_cell.length_b   1.000
_cell.length_c   1.000
_cell.angle_alpha   90.00
_cell.angle_beta   90.00
_cell.angle_gamma   90.00
#
_symmetry.space_group_name_H-M   'P 1'
#
loop_
_entity.id
_entity.type
_entity.pdbx_description
1 polymer ?
#
loop_
_entity_poly.entity_id
_entity_poly.type
_entity_poly.pdbx_seq_one_letter_code
_entity_poly.pdbx_strand_id
1 'polypeptide(L)'
;MGHTIADFRNLLNQIEQISETIAKEYDVEHLAGPQGWALRFIAERSEVETFVKDIEAELKISKSVASNLVKRMEKNDFIRVLPSQFDRRYKQLVLTEKGRSKICHLKSFHEEMHHSLFRGIQKEEFDLIRQVADQLKENIRNYKENDHV
;
A
#
# COMPACT_ATOMS: atom_id res chain seq x y z
N MET A 1 28.61 1.37 8.89
CA MET A 1 27.60 1.75 7.88
C MET A 1 27.25 0.62 6.94
N GLY A 2 28.19 -0.15 6.42
CA GLY A 2 27.90 -1.26 5.52
C GLY A 2 26.99 -2.36 6.09
N HIS A 3 27.14 -2.66 7.36
CA HIS A 3 26.30 -3.65 8.03
C HIS A 3 24.84 -3.19 8.20
N THR A 4 24.63 -1.91 8.43
CA THR A 4 23.29 -1.34 8.67
C THR A 4 22.35 -1.55 7.46
N ILE A 5 22.84 -1.34 6.24
CA ILE A 5 22.03 -1.53 5.02
C ILE A 5 21.68 -3.02 4.82
N ALA A 6 22.66 -3.90 5.03
CA ALA A 6 22.43 -5.35 4.95
C ALA A 6 21.44 -5.83 6.00
N ASP A 7 21.55 -5.33 7.23
CA ASP A 7 20.66 -5.67 8.33
C ASP A 7 19.23 -5.19 8.04
N PHE A 8 19.05 -3.98 7.51
CA PHE A 8 17.74 -3.47 7.10
C PHE A 8 17.12 -4.32 5.98
N ARG A 9 17.92 -4.71 4.99
CA ARG A 9 17.44 -5.57 3.89
C ARG A 9 16.96 -6.91 4.43
N ASN A 10 17.75 -7.55 5.30
CA ASN A 10 17.38 -8.82 5.92
C ASN A 10 16.10 -8.67 6.75
N LEU A 11 15.99 -7.60 7.53
CA LEU A 11 14.80 -7.32 8.32
C LEU A 11 13.56 -7.15 7.45
N LEU A 12 13.64 -6.37 6.38
CA LEU A 12 12.53 -6.17 5.45
C LEU A 12 12.10 -7.49 4.79
N ASN A 13 13.05 -8.34 4.40
CA ASN A 13 12.75 -9.65 3.85
C ASN A 13 12.02 -10.53 4.86
N GLN A 14 12.45 -10.53 6.12
CA GLN A 14 11.79 -11.27 7.20
C GLN A 14 10.37 -10.76 7.45
N ILE A 15 10.17 -9.44 7.46
CA ILE A 15 8.84 -8.81 7.61
C ILE A 15 7.94 -9.25 6.46
N GLU A 16 8.42 -9.21 5.22
CA GLU A 16 7.65 -9.65 4.05
C GLU A 16 7.23 -11.11 4.16
N GLN A 17 8.14 -12.00 4.54
CA GLN A 17 7.85 -13.42 4.70
C GLN A 17 6.79 -13.69 5.77
N ILE A 18 6.90 -13.04 6.92
CA ILE A 18 5.93 -13.17 8.01
C ILE A 18 4.59 -12.56 7.60
N SER A 19 4.61 -11.41 6.92
CA SER A 19 3.38 -10.75 6.42
C SER A 19 2.62 -11.66 5.46
N GLU A 20 3.32 -12.34 4.55
CA GLU A 20 2.69 -13.29 3.62
C GLU A 20 2.10 -14.51 4.34
N THR A 21 2.81 -15.03 5.34
CA THR A 21 2.33 -16.15 6.16
C THR A 21 1.04 -15.76 6.90
N ILE A 22 1.02 -14.62 7.56
CA ILE A 22 -0.15 -14.12 8.28
C ILE A 22 -1.27 -13.80 7.30
N ALA A 23 -0.95 -13.22 6.13
CA ALA A 23 -1.95 -12.92 5.10
C ALA A 23 -2.71 -14.17 4.63
N LYS A 24 -2.01 -15.29 4.48
CA LYS A 24 -2.65 -16.57 4.14
C LYS A 24 -3.57 -17.06 5.24
N GLU A 25 -3.14 -16.95 6.49
CA GLU A 25 -3.96 -17.37 7.65
C GLU A 25 -5.27 -16.58 7.75
N TYR A 26 -5.25 -15.31 7.35
CA TYR A 26 -6.41 -14.41 7.40
C TYR A 26 -7.15 -14.28 6.06
N ASP A 27 -6.79 -15.10 5.06
CA ASP A 27 -7.42 -15.10 3.72
C ASP A 27 -7.33 -13.73 3.02
N VAL A 28 -6.18 -13.09 3.15
CA VAL A 28 -5.87 -11.80 2.50
C VAL A 28 -4.61 -11.87 1.63
N GLU A 29 -4.40 -12.97 0.93
CA GLU A 29 -3.32 -13.08 -0.04
C GLU A 29 -3.34 -11.91 -1.02
N HIS A 30 -2.17 -11.40 -1.39
CA HIS A 30 -1.95 -10.22 -2.21
C HIS A 30 -2.31 -8.87 -1.54
N LEU A 31 -2.92 -8.90 -0.34
CA LEU A 31 -3.41 -7.70 0.34
C LEU A 31 -2.55 -7.27 1.54
N ALA A 32 -1.42 -7.94 1.77
CA ALA A 32 -0.51 -7.61 2.86
C ALA A 32 0.22 -6.26 2.67
N GLY A 33 0.33 -5.78 1.44
CA GLY A 33 1.06 -4.57 1.08
C GLY A 33 0.18 -3.51 0.41
N PRO A 34 0.66 -2.89 -0.67
CA PRO A 34 -0.01 -1.75 -1.31
C PRO A 34 -1.44 -2.01 -1.78
N GLN A 35 -1.74 -3.22 -2.27
CA GLN A 35 -3.09 -3.56 -2.71
C GLN A 35 -4.08 -3.51 -1.54
N GLY A 36 -3.69 -4.00 -0.36
CA GLY A 36 -4.53 -3.94 0.84
C GLY A 36 -4.75 -2.51 1.33
N TRP A 37 -3.71 -1.68 1.29
CA TRP A 37 -3.82 -0.26 1.63
C TRP A 37 -4.80 0.45 0.70
N ALA A 38 -4.60 0.28 -0.61
CA ALA A 38 -5.48 0.88 -1.62
C ALA A 38 -6.93 0.39 -1.46
N LEU A 39 -7.13 -0.89 -1.20
CA LEU A 39 -8.46 -1.48 -1.01
C LEU A 39 -9.18 -0.84 0.18
N ARG A 40 -8.51 -0.71 1.32
CA ARG A 40 -9.07 -0.03 2.50
C ARG A 40 -9.37 1.43 2.22
N PHE A 41 -8.47 2.12 1.55
CA PHE A 41 -8.66 3.53 1.18
C PHE A 41 -9.91 3.72 0.32
N ILE A 42 -10.10 2.87 -0.69
CA ILE A 42 -11.31 2.93 -1.54
C ILE A 42 -12.57 2.64 -0.70
N ALA A 43 -12.51 1.64 0.18
CA ALA A 43 -13.64 1.28 1.04
C ALA A 43 -14.05 2.43 1.98
N GLU A 44 -13.09 3.17 2.52
CA GLU A 44 -13.32 4.31 3.42
C GLU A 44 -13.92 5.52 2.69
N ARG A 45 -13.81 5.57 1.36
CA ARG A 45 -14.32 6.65 0.51
C ARG A 45 -15.63 6.29 -0.21
N SER A 46 -16.50 5.54 0.43
CA SER A 46 -17.75 5.05 -0.18
C SER A 46 -18.69 6.17 -0.67
N GLU A 47 -18.59 7.36 -0.09
CA GLU A 47 -19.44 8.50 -0.42
C GLU A 47 -18.96 9.32 -1.64
N VAL A 48 -17.75 9.06 -2.12
CA VAL A 48 -17.15 9.80 -3.25
C VAL A 48 -16.48 8.82 -4.21
N GLU A 49 -16.40 9.23 -5.48
CA GLU A 49 -15.65 8.45 -6.46
C GLU A 49 -14.16 8.50 -6.18
N THR A 50 -13.48 7.38 -6.37
CA THR A 50 -12.03 7.27 -6.25
C THR A 50 -11.40 7.01 -7.60
N PHE A 51 -10.33 7.75 -7.91
CA PHE A 51 -9.58 7.67 -9.17
C PHE A 51 -8.14 7.23 -8.89
N VAL A 52 -7.42 6.87 -9.95
CA VAL A 52 -5.99 6.49 -9.83
C VAL A 52 -5.17 7.59 -9.17
N LYS A 53 -5.44 8.86 -9.48
CA LYS A 53 -4.75 10.01 -8.87
C LYS A 53 -4.92 10.07 -7.35
N ASP A 54 -6.05 9.60 -6.83
CA ASP A 54 -6.29 9.56 -5.39
C ASP A 54 -5.41 8.48 -4.73
N ILE A 55 -5.20 7.36 -5.41
CA ILE A 55 -4.27 6.30 -4.98
C ILE A 55 -2.82 6.81 -4.99
N GLU A 56 -2.42 7.55 -6.04
CA GLU A 56 -1.10 8.18 -6.12
C GLU A 56 -0.83 9.06 -4.89
N ALA A 57 -1.79 9.91 -4.57
CA ALA A 57 -1.68 10.85 -3.45
C ALA A 57 -1.65 10.12 -2.10
N GLU A 58 -2.54 9.15 -1.90
CA GLU A 58 -2.65 8.41 -0.64
C GLU A 58 -1.42 7.56 -0.36
N LEU A 59 -0.95 6.81 -1.34
CA LEU A 59 0.21 5.92 -1.19
C LEU A 59 1.54 6.64 -1.43
N LYS A 60 1.52 7.89 -1.88
CA LYS A 60 2.72 8.68 -2.24
C LYS A 60 3.59 7.94 -3.25
N ILE A 61 2.97 7.45 -4.31
CA ILE A 61 3.62 6.70 -5.40
C ILE A 61 3.45 7.43 -6.73
N SER A 62 4.27 7.08 -7.71
CA SER A 62 4.20 7.66 -9.04
C SER A 62 2.94 7.19 -9.80
N LYS A 63 2.57 7.92 -10.84
CA LYS A 63 1.44 7.58 -11.71
C LYS A 63 1.59 6.18 -12.31
N SER A 64 2.78 5.83 -12.80
CA SER A 64 3.02 4.51 -13.40
C SER A 64 2.90 3.38 -12.37
N VAL A 65 3.42 3.58 -11.16
CA VAL A 65 3.30 2.62 -10.06
C VAL A 65 1.84 2.45 -9.65
N ALA A 66 1.09 3.54 -9.52
CA ALA A 66 -0.34 3.51 -9.19
C ALA A 66 -1.15 2.80 -10.28
N SER A 67 -0.89 3.07 -11.55
CA SER A 67 -1.57 2.41 -12.67
C SER A 67 -1.31 0.90 -12.68
N ASN A 68 -0.09 0.48 -12.42
CA ASN A 68 0.26 -0.94 -12.32
C ASN A 68 -0.41 -1.61 -11.10
N LEU A 69 -0.48 -0.90 -9.98
CA LEU A 69 -1.17 -1.37 -8.78
C LEU A 69 -2.65 -1.62 -9.06
N VAL A 70 -3.32 -0.66 -9.69
CA VAL A 70 -4.73 -0.75 -10.07
C VAL A 70 -4.97 -1.94 -11.00
N LYS A 71 -4.12 -2.14 -11.99
CA LYS A 71 -4.21 -3.28 -12.91
C LYS A 71 -4.10 -4.63 -12.17
N ARG A 72 -3.18 -4.74 -11.21
CA ARG A 72 -3.05 -5.95 -10.39
C ARG A 72 -4.28 -6.19 -9.51
N MET A 73 -4.82 -5.13 -8.93
CA MET A 73 -6.05 -5.22 -8.12
C MET A 73 -7.25 -5.65 -8.96
N GLU A 74 -7.34 -5.14 -10.18
CA GLU A 74 -8.38 -5.54 -11.14
C GLU A 74 -8.22 -7.00 -11.57
N LYS A 75 -7.00 -7.41 -11.88
CA LYS A 75 -6.67 -8.80 -12.22
C LYS A 75 -7.01 -9.77 -11.09
N ASN A 76 -6.78 -9.37 -9.85
CA ASN A 76 -7.10 -10.16 -8.67
C ASN A 76 -8.59 -10.08 -8.28
N ASP A 77 -9.40 -9.38 -9.05
CA ASP A 77 -10.84 -9.20 -8.87
C ASP A 77 -11.21 -8.49 -7.55
N PHE A 78 -10.36 -7.62 -7.05
CA PHE A 78 -10.67 -6.81 -5.88
C PHE A 78 -11.42 -5.52 -6.23
N ILE A 79 -11.20 -5.00 -7.43
CA ILE A 79 -11.82 -3.76 -7.92
C ILE A 79 -12.25 -3.93 -9.37
N ARG A 80 -13.14 -3.03 -9.79
CA ARG A 80 -13.47 -2.76 -11.21
C ARG A 80 -13.17 -1.32 -11.53
N VAL A 81 -12.81 -1.08 -12.78
CA VAL A 81 -12.61 0.26 -13.32
C VAL A 81 -13.83 0.59 -14.18
N LEU A 82 -14.60 1.57 -13.77
CA LEU A 82 -15.85 1.97 -14.42
C LEU A 82 -15.80 3.44 -14.80
N PRO A 83 -16.58 3.88 -15.82
CA PRO A 83 -16.70 5.31 -16.08
C PRO A 83 -17.26 6.04 -14.86
N SER A 84 -16.80 7.28 -14.63
CA SER A 84 -17.37 8.15 -13.62
C SER A 84 -18.85 8.42 -13.94
N GLN A 85 -19.69 8.50 -12.91
CA GLN A 85 -21.10 8.86 -13.06
C GLN A 85 -21.28 10.33 -13.42
N PHE A 86 -20.30 11.18 -13.11
CA PHE A 86 -20.36 12.63 -13.31
C PHE A 86 -19.68 13.06 -14.62
N ASP A 87 -18.61 12.39 -15.02
CA ASP A 87 -17.88 12.67 -16.25
C ASP A 87 -17.24 11.37 -16.78
N ARG A 88 -17.80 10.82 -17.86
CA ARG A 88 -17.39 9.55 -18.46
C ARG A 88 -15.95 9.53 -19.01
N ARG A 89 -15.32 10.69 -19.15
CA ARG A 89 -13.92 10.78 -19.54
C ARG A 89 -12.98 10.26 -18.46
N TYR A 90 -13.44 10.23 -17.21
CA TYR A 90 -12.69 9.74 -16.06
C TYR A 90 -13.14 8.32 -15.68
N LYS A 91 -12.21 7.54 -15.15
CA LYS A 91 -12.44 6.17 -14.72
C LYS A 91 -12.39 6.10 -13.19
N GLN A 92 -13.49 5.68 -12.59
CA GLN A 92 -13.56 5.46 -11.15
C GLN A 92 -13.19 4.01 -10.78
N LEU A 93 -12.63 3.84 -9.59
CA LEU A 93 -12.28 2.56 -9.00
C LEU A 93 -13.37 2.17 -8.01
N VAL A 94 -13.98 1.01 -8.19
CA VAL A 94 -15.03 0.51 -7.29
C VAL A 94 -14.66 -0.87 -6.78
N LEU A 95 -15.02 -1.17 -5.53
CA LEU A 95 -14.82 -2.49 -4.97
C LEU A 95 -15.74 -3.50 -5.64
N THR A 96 -15.22 -4.68 -5.91
CA THR A 96 -16.02 -5.84 -6.24
C THR A 96 -16.64 -6.42 -4.96
N GLU A 97 -17.54 -7.36 -5.09
CA GLU A 97 -18.06 -8.13 -3.94
C GLU A 97 -16.92 -8.84 -3.21
N LYS A 98 -15.99 -9.45 -3.96
CA LYS A 98 -14.78 -10.07 -3.40
C LYS A 98 -13.93 -9.07 -2.63
N GLY A 99 -13.64 -7.92 -3.22
CA GLY A 99 -12.86 -6.85 -2.57
C GLY A 99 -13.53 -6.37 -1.28
N ARG A 100 -14.83 -6.17 -1.32
CA ARG A 100 -15.62 -5.75 -0.16
C ARG A 100 -15.59 -6.79 0.96
N SER A 101 -15.68 -8.08 0.60
CA SER A 101 -15.61 -9.18 1.56
C SER A 101 -14.27 -9.28 2.29
N LYS A 102 -13.18 -8.75 1.70
CA LYS A 102 -11.84 -8.80 2.29
C LYS A 102 -11.60 -7.73 3.36
N ILE A 103 -12.43 -6.71 3.46
CA ILE A 103 -12.19 -5.58 4.38
C ILE A 103 -12.14 -6.02 5.84
N CYS A 104 -13.06 -6.87 6.29
CA CYS A 104 -13.06 -7.41 7.65
C CYS A 104 -11.81 -8.27 7.91
N HIS A 105 -11.42 -9.09 6.94
CA HIS A 105 -10.23 -9.93 7.01
C HIS A 105 -8.95 -9.09 7.08
N LEU A 106 -8.88 -8.00 6.31
CA LEU A 106 -7.77 -7.05 6.37
C LEU A 106 -7.64 -6.40 7.75
N LYS A 107 -8.75 -6.05 8.37
CA LYS A 107 -8.74 -5.50 9.73
C LYS A 107 -8.11 -6.49 10.71
N SER A 108 -8.54 -7.74 10.67
CA SER A 108 -8.00 -8.81 11.54
C SER A 108 -6.52 -9.07 11.24
N PHE A 109 -6.13 -9.06 9.97
CA PHE A 109 -4.74 -9.17 9.54
C PHE A 109 -3.87 -8.05 10.12
N HIS A 110 -4.32 -6.80 10.04
CA HIS A 110 -3.58 -5.66 10.58
C HIS A 110 -3.47 -5.72 12.11
N GLU A 111 -4.51 -6.17 12.79
CA GLU A 111 -4.48 -6.38 14.24
C GLU A 111 -3.45 -7.44 14.63
N GLU A 112 -3.40 -8.55 13.89
CA GLU A 112 -2.41 -9.61 14.12
C GLU A 112 -0.98 -9.13 13.83
N MET A 113 -0.78 -8.40 12.73
CA MET A 113 0.52 -7.80 12.41
C MET A 113 0.99 -6.87 13.53
N HIS A 114 0.09 -6.05 14.06
CA HIS A 114 0.41 -5.16 15.16
C HIS A 114 0.76 -5.94 16.44
N HIS A 115 -0.02 -6.95 16.76
CA HIS A 115 0.18 -7.77 17.96
C HIS A 115 1.46 -8.61 17.88
N SER A 116 1.75 -9.22 16.73
CA SER A 116 2.85 -10.18 16.58
C SER A 116 4.17 -9.52 16.19
N LEU A 117 4.15 -8.50 15.31
CA LEU A 117 5.38 -7.88 14.81
C LEU A 117 5.70 -6.53 15.44
N PHE A 118 4.68 -5.70 15.63
CA PHE A 118 4.89 -4.31 16.01
C PHE A 118 4.65 -4.05 17.50
N ARG A 119 4.45 -5.11 18.26
CA ARG A 119 4.29 -5.01 19.71
C ARG A 119 5.51 -4.36 20.35
N GLY A 120 5.29 -3.39 21.22
CA GLY A 120 6.34 -2.67 21.91
C GLY A 120 6.92 -1.49 21.14
N ILE A 121 6.48 -1.27 19.90
CA ILE A 121 6.89 -0.12 19.09
C ILE A 121 5.84 0.98 19.22
N GLN A 122 6.27 2.19 19.61
CA GLN A 122 5.39 3.32 19.84
C GLN A 122 5.08 4.07 18.54
N LYS A 123 3.99 4.81 18.53
CA LYS A 123 3.59 5.63 17.38
C LYS A 123 4.69 6.61 16.97
N GLU A 124 5.33 7.25 17.96
CA GLU A 124 6.41 8.21 17.74
C GLU A 124 7.62 7.58 17.05
N GLU A 125 7.90 6.31 17.35
CA GLU A 125 8.98 5.56 16.70
C GLU A 125 8.66 5.26 15.24
N PHE A 126 7.41 4.90 14.92
CA PHE A 126 6.95 4.76 13.53
C PHE A 126 7.03 6.09 12.77
N ASP A 127 6.64 7.18 13.41
CA ASP A 127 6.71 8.52 12.80
C ASP A 127 8.16 8.89 12.48
N LEU A 128 9.11 8.54 13.36
CA LEU A 128 10.54 8.76 13.14
C LEU A 128 11.06 7.94 11.95
N ILE A 129 10.68 6.68 11.84
CA ILE A 129 11.03 5.82 10.69
C ILE A 129 10.49 6.44 9.39
N ARG A 130 9.28 6.95 9.41
CA ARG A 130 8.67 7.62 8.25
C ARG A 130 9.45 8.86 7.85
N GLN A 131 9.84 9.68 8.82
CA GLN A 131 10.68 10.86 8.58
C GLN A 131 12.01 10.49 7.92
N VAL A 132 12.68 9.46 8.42
CA VAL A 132 13.93 8.95 7.84
C VAL A 132 13.72 8.46 6.41
N ALA A 133 12.65 7.71 6.17
CA ALA A 133 12.30 7.23 4.83
C ALA A 133 12.05 8.40 3.86
N ASP A 134 11.33 9.42 4.29
CA ASP A 134 11.05 10.61 3.47
C ASP A 134 12.34 11.38 3.13
N GLN A 135 13.25 11.51 4.09
CA GLN A 135 14.55 12.13 3.85
C GLN A 135 15.39 11.34 2.83
N LEU A 136 15.39 10.00 2.95
CA LEU A 136 16.07 9.14 1.97
C LEU A 136 15.48 9.28 0.57
N LYS A 137 14.16 9.33 0.45
CA LYS A 137 13.47 9.54 -0.84
C LYS A 137 13.87 10.87 -1.47
N GLU A 138 13.94 11.93 -0.66
CA GLU A 138 14.38 13.25 -1.13
C GLU A 138 15.82 13.22 -1.63
N ASN A 139 16.73 12.61 -0.86
CA ASN A 139 18.13 12.49 -1.25
C ASN A 139 18.29 11.67 -2.53
N ILE A 140 17.53 10.60 -2.70
CA ILE A 140 17.53 9.78 -3.92
C ILE A 140 17.03 10.59 -5.11
N ARG A 141 15.96 11.36 -4.95
CA ARG A 141 15.42 12.23 -6.00
C ARG A 141 16.47 13.25 -6.45
N ASN A 142 17.08 13.95 -5.50
CA ASN A 142 18.10 14.96 -5.78
C ASN A 142 19.32 14.35 -6.50
N TYR A 143 19.72 13.15 -6.11
CA TYR A 143 20.80 12.43 -6.78
C TYR A 143 20.47 12.16 -8.25
N LYS A 144 19.26 11.65 -8.52
CA LYS A 144 18.80 11.36 -9.89
C LYS A 144 18.69 12.62 -10.76
N GLU A 145 18.24 13.73 -10.19
CA GLU A 145 18.12 15.01 -10.90
C GLU A 145 19.48 15.61 -11.25
N ASN A 146 20.48 15.42 -10.38
CA ASN A 146 21.83 15.94 -10.59
C ASN A 146 22.69 15.08 -11.55
N ASP A 147 22.37 13.81 -11.73
CA ASP A 147 23.09 12.90 -12.63
C ASP A 147 22.65 13.01 -14.10
N HIS A 148 21.65 13.84 -14.39
CA HIS A 148 21.16 14.08 -15.77
C HIS A 148 21.53 15.45 -16.32
N VAL A 149 22.55 16.06 -15.75
CA VAL A 149 23.11 17.30 -16.29
C VAL A 149 24.32 17.00 -17.14
#